data_e82eb962eed938b1ec9328de00d72c1a
#
_entry.id   e82eb962eed938b1ec9328de00d72c1a
#
_cell.length_a   1.000
_cell.length_b   1.000
_cell.length_c   1.000
_cell.angle_alpha   90.00
_cell.angle_beta   90.00
_cell.angle_gamma   90.00
#
_symmetry.space_group_name_H-M   'P 1'
#
loop_
_entity.id
_entity.type
_entity.pdbx_description
1 polymer ?
#
loop_
_entity_poly.entity_id
_entity_poly.type
_entity_poly.pdbx_seq_one_letter_code
_entity_poly.pdbx_strand_id
1 'polypeptide(L)'
;MARDVLVVGGTGPSGVPIVDAFLAAGDRVTVFHSGAHEAEFIAEVEHIHADSRDAGDIARVFAGRHWDVAVCTSGRLRALALELAGKVRRLVGITGQPVYLGTMNPTPFGTLPLPIPEDAPRQYDANNYTGKVAIGEDQLFEQHAARAFEAVVVRYPGVYGARGHLAHEWAVVKRILDGRKQMLLPQGGITHFQRGYIENLGRLVYLAATVPAAAGQAFNSGDERVMSARGVAEAISHELGGNLEFVDVPAEHSRGFYPLAQKSNLILDFSRARRILGYKDVVDVEKATRATARWLFENPDFGPSVSPAFAGSFDYDLEDRLIAAARRSAESYVSAREAPPE
;
A
#
# COMPACT_ATOMS: atom_id res chain seq x y z
N MET A 1 -15.43 2.22 27.98
CA MET A 1 -16.52 2.98 27.37
C MET A 1 -16.31 2.97 25.87
N ALA A 2 -17.38 2.91 25.08
CA ALA A 2 -17.31 3.06 23.62
C ALA A 2 -16.74 4.43 23.26
N ARG A 3 -15.83 4.48 22.29
CA ARG A 3 -15.24 5.72 21.76
C ARG A 3 -16.08 6.24 20.62
N ASP A 4 -16.06 7.56 20.40
CA ASP A 4 -16.54 8.19 19.19
C ASP A 4 -15.38 8.30 18.21
N VAL A 5 -15.52 7.68 17.03
CA VAL A 5 -14.43 7.54 16.05
C VAL A 5 -14.87 8.13 14.70
N LEU A 6 -14.05 9.02 14.15
CA LEU A 6 -14.19 9.52 12.79
C LEU A 6 -13.21 8.79 11.87
N VAL A 7 -13.68 8.25 10.74
CA VAL A 7 -12.83 7.69 9.69
C VAL A 7 -13.04 8.46 8.40
N VAL A 8 -12.08 9.29 8.03
CA VAL A 8 -12.07 10.02 6.75
C VAL A 8 -11.55 9.10 5.66
N GLY A 9 -12.37 8.81 4.65
CA GLY A 9 -12.05 7.85 3.58
C GLY A 9 -12.30 6.39 3.98
N GLY A 10 -13.20 6.14 4.93
CA GLY A 10 -13.51 4.80 5.45
C GLY A 10 -14.09 3.81 4.44
N THR A 11 -14.59 4.26 3.29
CA THR A 11 -15.10 3.39 2.21
C THR A 11 -14.01 2.90 1.23
N GLY A 12 -12.77 3.36 1.41
CA GLY A 12 -11.63 2.91 0.61
C GLY A 12 -11.14 1.49 1.00
N PRO A 13 -10.22 0.90 0.23
CA PRO A 13 -9.76 -0.48 0.42
C PRO A 13 -9.28 -0.78 1.84
N SER A 14 -8.41 0.06 2.41
CA SER A 14 -7.95 -0.07 3.80
C SER A 14 -8.91 0.55 4.81
N GLY A 15 -9.84 1.39 4.36
CA GLY A 15 -10.81 2.06 5.22
C GLY A 15 -11.81 1.07 5.84
N VAL A 16 -12.31 0.13 5.05
CA VAL A 16 -13.26 -0.89 5.51
C VAL A 16 -12.69 -1.71 6.68
N PRO A 17 -11.51 -2.34 6.58
CA PRO A 17 -10.93 -3.05 7.74
C PRO A 17 -10.65 -2.17 8.95
N ILE A 18 -10.36 -0.87 8.75
CA ILE A 18 -10.19 0.08 9.86
C ILE A 18 -11.53 0.29 10.57
N VAL A 19 -12.59 0.59 9.82
CA VAL A 19 -13.94 0.80 10.36
C VAL A 19 -14.40 -0.46 11.11
N ASP A 20 -14.26 -1.62 10.49
CA ASP A 20 -14.66 -2.90 11.07
C ASP A 20 -13.89 -3.23 12.35
N ALA A 21 -12.60 -2.87 12.44
CA ALA A 21 -11.82 -3.07 13.66
C ALA A 21 -12.33 -2.23 14.84
N PHE A 22 -12.78 -0.99 14.61
CA PHE A 22 -13.40 -0.16 15.65
C PHE A 22 -14.80 -0.66 16.02
N LEU A 23 -15.61 -1.04 15.03
CA LEU A 23 -16.95 -1.61 15.26
C LEU A 23 -16.87 -2.90 16.10
N ALA A 24 -15.94 -3.79 15.75
CA ALA A 24 -15.70 -5.04 16.50
C ALA A 24 -15.26 -4.79 17.96
N ALA A 25 -14.65 -3.64 18.22
CA ALA A 25 -14.29 -3.21 19.58
C ALA A 25 -15.45 -2.52 20.34
N GLY A 26 -16.63 -2.36 19.71
CA GLY A 26 -17.81 -1.74 20.28
C GLY A 26 -17.78 -0.20 20.25
N ASP A 27 -16.95 0.41 19.39
CA ASP A 27 -16.89 1.85 19.20
C ASP A 27 -18.00 2.35 18.26
N ARG A 28 -18.38 3.62 18.39
CA ARG A 28 -19.31 4.30 17.47
C ARG A 28 -18.49 4.95 16.36
N VAL A 29 -18.76 4.56 15.13
CA VAL A 29 -17.98 5.04 13.98
C VAL A 29 -18.82 5.96 13.08
N THR A 30 -18.23 7.12 12.75
CA THR A 30 -18.69 8.03 11.72
C THR A 30 -17.74 7.95 10.53
N VAL A 31 -18.24 7.66 9.34
CA VAL A 31 -17.45 7.62 8.10
C VAL A 31 -17.69 8.88 7.30
N PHE A 32 -16.61 9.64 7.03
CA PHE A 32 -16.64 10.83 6.20
C PHE A 32 -16.03 10.52 4.83
N HIS A 33 -16.84 10.61 3.77
CA HIS A 33 -16.43 10.31 2.39
C HIS A 33 -17.24 11.10 1.35
N SER A 34 -16.81 11.06 0.09
CA SER A 34 -17.43 11.84 -0.99
C SER A 34 -18.79 11.30 -1.48
N GLY A 35 -19.17 10.09 -1.10
CA GLY A 35 -20.34 9.39 -1.67
C GLY A 35 -20.08 8.75 -3.03
N ALA A 36 -18.88 8.87 -3.60
CA ALA A 36 -18.58 8.28 -4.91
C ALA A 36 -18.53 6.73 -4.87
N HIS A 37 -18.24 6.17 -3.71
CA HIS A 37 -18.21 4.73 -3.47
C HIS A 37 -18.76 4.45 -2.08
N GLU A 38 -19.69 3.52 -2.02
CA GLU A 38 -20.22 2.97 -0.78
C GLU A 38 -19.46 1.68 -0.41
N ALA A 39 -19.53 1.31 0.87
CA ALA A 39 -18.98 0.07 1.38
C ALA A 39 -19.92 -0.53 2.42
N GLU A 40 -19.94 -1.85 2.50
CA GLU A 40 -20.61 -2.57 3.56
C GLU A 40 -19.65 -2.76 4.72
N PHE A 41 -20.16 -2.62 5.94
CA PHE A 41 -19.44 -2.80 7.19
C PHE A 41 -20.11 -3.88 8.04
N ILE A 42 -19.40 -4.39 9.06
CA ILE A 42 -19.94 -5.44 9.94
C ILE A 42 -21.11 -4.96 10.81
N ALA A 43 -21.32 -3.65 10.95
CA ALA A 43 -22.46 -3.03 11.63
C ALA A 43 -22.78 -1.66 11.03
N GLU A 44 -23.90 -1.08 11.43
CA GLU A 44 -24.32 0.25 10.99
C GLU A 44 -23.36 1.35 11.44
N VAL A 45 -23.08 2.30 10.56
CA VAL A 45 -22.24 3.48 10.81
C VAL A 45 -22.95 4.75 10.37
N GLU A 46 -22.61 5.89 10.99
CA GLU A 46 -23.04 7.19 10.49
C GLU A 46 -22.22 7.55 9.24
N HIS A 47 -22.88 7.89 8.14
CA HIS A 47 -22.25 8.40 6.92
C HIS A 47 -22.36 9.92 6.83
N ILE A 48 -21.25 10.59 6.54
CA ILE A 48 -21.19 12.00 6.22
C ILE A 48 -20.65 12.13 4.79
N HIS A 49 -21.50 12.64 3.88
CA HIS A 49 -21.14 12.84 2.47
C HIS A 49 -20.72 14.29 2.24
N ALA A 50 -19.42 14.51 1.98
CA ALA A 50 -18.86 15.79 1.56
C ALA A 50 -17.44 15.60 1.01
N ASP A 51 -16.87 16.64 0.37
CA ASP A 51 -15.51 16.54 -0.18
C ASP A 51 -14.46 16.81 0.90
N SER A 52 -13.73 15.77 1.29
CA SER A 52 -12.60 15.88 2.23
C SER A 52 -11.40 16.68 1.69
N ARG A 53 -11.47 17.20 0.46
CA ARG A 53 -10.47 18.09 -0.14
C ARG A 53 -10.92 19.56 -0.15
N ASP A 54 -12.19 19.82 0.10
CA ASP A 54 -12.74 21.19 0.21
C ASP A 54 -12.73 21.65 1.67
N ALA A 55 -12.08 22.80 1.92
CA ALA A 55 -11.94 23.33 3.28
C ALA A 55 -13.27 23.78 3.87
N GLY A 56 -14.19 24.32 3.05
CA GLY A 56 -15.52 24.76 3.49
C GLY A 56 -16.39 23.58 3.89
N ASP A 57 -16.34 22.49 3.12
CA ASP A 57 -17.04 21.25 3.45
C ASP A 57 -16.50 20.63 4.76
N ILE A 58 -15.18 20.57 4.93
CA ILE A 58 -14.55 20.06 6.15
C ILE A 58 -14.99 20.89 7.35
N ALA A 59 -14.89 22.23 7.28
CA ALA A 59 -15.28 23.13 8.37
C ALA A 59 -16.76 22.97 8.73
N ARG A 60 -17.65 22.90 7.73
CA ARG A 60 -19.10 22.70 7.90
C ARG A 60 -19.41 21.36 8.58
N VAL A 61 -18.78 20.29 8.13
CA VAL A 61 -19.02 18.92 8.64
C VAL A 61 -18.54 18.78 10.09
N PHE A 62 -17.41 19.43 10.44
CA PHE A 62 -16.81 19.31 11.77
C PHE A 62 -17.32 20.36 12.79
N ALA A 63 -18.22 21.25 12.37
CA ALA A 63 -18.80 22.25 13.26
C ALA A 63 -19.58 21.60 14.41
N GLY A 64 -19.20 21.92 15.65
CA GLY A 64 -19.87 21.43 16.86
C GLY A 64 -19.71 19.94 17.15
N ARG A 65 -18.90 19.22 16.39
CA ARG A 65 -18.62 17.78 16.58
C ARG A 65 -17.31 17.57 17.31
N HIS A 66 -17.24 16.45 18.05
CA HIS A 66 -16.03 16.01 18.76
C HIS A 66 -15.91 14.49 18.64
N TRP A 67 -14.68 13.99 18.60
CA TRP A 67 -14.38 12.56 18.55
C TRP A 67 -13.22 12.21 19.49
N ASP A 68 -13.22 10.99 20.00
CA ASP A 68 -12.06 10.48 20.74
C ASP A 68 -10.88 10.21 19.79
N VAL A 69 -11.18 9.69 18.62
CA VAL A 69 -10.19 9.34 17.59
C VAL A 69 -10.66 9.81 16.23
N ALA A 70 -9.74 10.36 15.43
CA ALA A 70 -9.92 10.52 14.00
C ALA A 70 -8.83 9.75 13.24
N VAL A 71 -9.22 8.99 12.22
CA VAL A 71 -8.32 8.34 11.26
C VAL A 71 -8.50 8.97 9.90
N CYS A 72 -7.45 9.54 9.35
CA CYS A 72 -7.47 10.20 8.04
C CYS A 72 -6.72 9.35 7.02
N THR A 73 -7.46 8.56 6.21
CA THR A 73 -6.89 7.70 5.15
C THR A 73 -6.82 8.39 3.80
N SER A 74 -7.53 9.51 3.64
CA SER A 74 -7.65 10.27 2.40
C SER A 74 -7.85 11.75 2.69
N GLY A 75 -7.97 12.53 1.63
CA GLY A 75 -8.22 13.96 1.74
C GLY A 75 -6.92 14.79 1.90
N ARG A 76 -7.09 16.05 2.26
CA ARG A 76 -5.97 16.98 2.53
C ARG A 76 -5.62 16.89 4.01
N LEU A 77 -4.76 15.96 4.39
CA LEU A 77 -4.38 15.69 5.78
C LEU A 77 -4.05 16.97 6.57
N ARG A 78 -3.37 17.95 5.94
CA ARG A 78 -3.06 19.26 6.56
C ARG A 78 -4.32 20.06 6.93
N ALA A 79 -5.29 20.16 6.01
CA ALA A 79 -6.52 20.87 6.24
C ALA A 79 -7.38 20.15 7.30
N LEU A 80 -7.47 18.81 7.21
CA LEU A 80 -8.15 17.99 8.20
C LEU A 80 -7.55 18.18 9.61
N ALA A 81 -6.21 18.19 9.71
CA ALA A 81 -5.54 18.39 10.99
C ALA A 81 -5.85 19.75 11.63
N LEU A 82 -5.87 20.80 10.83
CA LEU A 82 -6.23 22.15 11.33
C LEU A 82 -7.67 22.20 11.82
N GLU A 83 -8.62 21.67 11.07
CA GLU A 83 -10.04 21.67 11.45
C GLU A 83 -10.37 20.73 12.60
N LEU A 84 -9.58 19.67 12.80
CA LEU A 84 -9.74 18.74 13.92
C LEU A 84 -9.04 19.20 15.21
N ALA A 85 -8.25 20.28 15.16
CA ALA A 85 -7.59 20.84 16.34
C ALA A 85 -8.63 21.21 17.42
N GLY A 86 -8.46 20.66 18.62
CA GLY A 86 -9.40 20.84 19.73
C GLY A 86 -10.74 20.09 19.60
N LYS A 87 -10.97 19.37 18.50
CA LYS A 87 -12.18 18.55 18.27
C LYS A 87 -11.92 17.05 18.37
N VAL A 88 -10.66 16.65 18.46
CA VAL A 88 -10.28 15.24 18.56
C VAL A 88 -9.19 15.07 19.61
N ARG A 89 -9.25 13.99 20.39
CA ARG A 89 -8.19 13.68 21.34
C ARG A 89 -6.97 13.08 20.64
N ARG A 90 -7.17 12.15 19.68
CA ARG A 90 -6.08 11.52 18.90
C ARG A 90 -6.39 11.56 17.41
N LEU A 91 -5.41 11.99 16.61
CA LEU A 91 -5.47 11.96 15.17
C LEU A 91 -4.42 11.00 14.61
N VAL A 92 -4.87 10.00 13.84
CA VAL A 92 -4.02 9.09 13.08
C VAL A 92 -4.01 9.53 11.62
N GLY A 93 -2.89 10.07 11.16
CA GLY A 93 -2.69 10.43 9.76
C GLY A 93 -2.06 9.28 8.97
N ILE A 94 -2.75 8.83 7.91
CA ILE A 94 -2.18 7.87 6.99
C ILE A 94 -1.36 8.62 5.94
N THR A 95 -0.09 8.28 5.84
CA THR A 95 0.85 8.78 4.85
C THR A 95 1.44 7.60 4.07
N GLY A 96 2.66 7.66 3.59
CA GLY A 96 3.22 6.51 2.88
C GLY A 96 4.74 6.50 2.81
N GLN A 97 5.29 5.33 2.48
CA GLN A 97 6.70 5.12 2.22
C GLN A 97 7.35 6.12 1.22
N PRO A 98 6.57 6.79 0.31
CA PRO A 98 7.15 7.84 -0.53
C PRO A 98 7.79 8.99 0.24
N VAL A 99 7.50 9.14 1.54
CA VAL A 99 8.15 10.14 2.40
C VAL A 99 9.66 9.96 2.47
N TYR A 100 10.15 8.73 2.34
CA TYR A 100 11.57 8.43 2.42
C TYR A 100 12.35 8.83 1.16
N LEU A 101 13.57 9.29 1.35
CA LEU A 101 14.45 9.73 0.27
C LEU A 101 14.69 8.61 -0.74
N GLY A 102 14.42 8.90 -2.02
CA GLY A 102 14.72 8.01 -3.14
C GLY A 102 13.75 6.85 -3.37
N THR A 103 12.72 6.66 -2.53
CA THR A 103 11.79 5.52 -2.68
C THR A 103 10.90 5.61 -3.92
N MET A 104 10.56 6.82 -4.40
CA MET A 104 9.75 7.00 -5.61
C MET A 104 10.55 6.91 -6.91
N ASN A 105 11.85 7.18 -6.85
CA ASN A 105 12.76 7.08 -8.00
C ASN A 105 14.01 6.29 -7.60
N PRO A 106 13.88 4.99 -7.30
CA PRO A 106 15.00 4.20 -6.84
C PRO A 106 16.06 4.04 -7.93
N THR A 107 17.31 4.14 -7.51
CA THR A 107 18.44 3.67 -8.33
C THR A 107 18.49 2.13 -8.30
N PRO A 108 19.21 1.47 -9.21
CA PRO A 108 19.39 0.01 -9.16
C PRO A 108 19.99 -0.50 -7.85
N PHE A 109 20.73 0.35 -7.14
CA PHE A 109 21.40 -0.01 -5.87
C PHE A 109 20.60 0.44 -4.64
N GLY A 110 19.42 1.05 -4.83
CA GLY A 110 18.66 1.70 -3.77
C GLY A 110 19.29 3.02 -3.31
N THR A 111 18.63 3.70 -2.39
CA THR A 111 19.09 4.99 -1.85
C THR A 111 19.37 4.91 -0.35
N LEU A 112 18.65 4.05 0.35
CA LEU A 112 18.72 3.88 1.80
C LEU A 112 19.10 2.44 2.15
N PRO A 113 19.83 2.24 3.27
CA PRO A 113 20.03 0.90 3.83
C PRO A 113 18.70 0.22 4.17
N LEU A 114 18.66 -1.11 4.02
CA LEU A 114 17.47 -1.92 4.30
C LEU A 114 17.67 -2.75 5.56
N PRO A 115 16.62 -2.97 6.36
CA PRO A 115 15.28 -2.40 6.23
C PRO A 115 15.24 -0.91 6.63
N ILE A 116 14.35 -0.11 6.01
CA ILE A 116 14.25 1.34 6.23
C ILE A 116 13.49 1.61 7.54
N PRO A 117 14.12 2.22 8.56
CA PRO A 117 13.46 2.59 9.81
C PRO A 117 12.70 3.92 9.69
N GLU A 118 11.85 4.23 10.68
CA GLU A 118 11.01 5.43 10.67
C GLU A 118 11.79 6.76 10.79
N ASP A 119 13.02 6.72 11.27
CA ASP A 119 13.93 7.87 11.39
C ASP A 119 14.88 8.03 10.19
N ALA A 120 14.71 7.20 9.15
CA ALA A 120 15.46 7.34 7.90
C ALA A 120 15.23 8.71 7.23
N PRO A 121 16.19 9.22 6.45
CA PRO A 121 16.07 10.49 5.75
C PRO A 121 14.80 10.60 4.91
N ARG A 122 14.10 11.74 5.05
CA ARG A 122 12.86 12.05 4.34
C ARG A 122 13.09 13.05 3.21
N GLN A 123 12.21 13.03 2.22
CA GLN A 123 12.21 13.96 1.10
C GLN A 123 11.39 15.21 1.43
N TYR A 124 11.96 16.40 1.22
CA TYR A 124 11.32 17.68 1.57
C TYR A 124 11.08 18.63 0.40
N ASP A 125 11.15 18.18 -0.83
CA ASP A 125 10.84 19.04 -1.98
C ASP A 125 9.33 19.33 -2.03
N ALA A 126 8.95 20.54 -1.63
CA ALA A 126 7.55 20.99 -1.60
C ALA A 126 6.85 21.04 -2.98
N ASN A 127 7.60 20.94 -4.08
CA ASN A 127 7.04 20.94 -5.43
C ASN A 127 6.54 19.57 -5.85
N ASN A 128 6.97 18.50 -5.19
CA ASN A 128 6.55 17.14 -5.51
C ASN A 128 5.65 16.52 -4.41
N TYR A 129 5.03 15.41 -4.75
CA TYR A 129 4.12 14.70 -3.85
C TYR A 129 4.82 14.25 -2.55
N THR A 130 6.02 13.72 -2.65
CA THR A 130 6.75 13.12 -1.52
C THR A 130 7.13 14.15 -0.47
N GLY A 131 7.60 15.32 -0.91
CA GLY A 131 7.92 16.43 -0.01
C GLY A 131 6.70 17.01 0.67
N LYS A 132 5.56 17.10 -0.06
CA LYS A 132 4.29 17.50 0.55
C LYS A 132 3.83 16.54 1.65
N VAL A 133 4.10 15.25 1.50
CA VAL A 133 3.80 14.24 2.52
C VAL A 133 4.66 14.47 3.76
N ALA A 134 5.98 14.66 3.61
CA ALA A 134 6.89 14.92 4.74
C ALA A 134 6.51 16.20 5.51
N ILE A 135 6.23 17.29 4.80
CA ILE A 135 5.75 18.55 5.39
C ILE A 135 4.43 18.34 6.14
N GLY A 136 3.53 17.51 5.59
CA GLY A 136 2.26 17.18 6.24
C GLY A 136 2.45 16.42 7.55
N GLU A 137 3.39 15.47 7.62
CA GLU A 137 3.74 14.79 8.85
C GLU A 137 4.28 15.75 9.91
N ASP A 138 5.20 16.65 9.52
CA ASP A 138 5.77 17.62 10.44
C ASP A 138 4.69 18.53 11.05
N GLN A 139 3.73 18.97 10.26
CA GLN A 139 2.60 19.76 10.76
C GLN A 139 1.71 19.01 11.75
N LEU A 140 1.50 17.69 11.56
CA LEU A 140 0.80 16.89 12.55
C LEU A 140 1.58 16.87 13.88
N PHE A 141 2.89 16.71 13.83
CA PHE A 141 3.73 16.68 15.04
C PHE A 141 3.86 18.06 15.69
N GLU A 142 3.82 19.16 14.92
CA GLU A 142 3.71 20.52 15.46
C GLU A 142 2.40 20.73 16.24
N GLN A 143 1.25 20.26 15.72
CA GLN A 143 -0.03 20.29 16.41
C GLN A 143 -0.01 19.39 17.68
N HIS A 144 0.67 18.24 17.63
CA HIS A 144 0.89 17.41 18.80
C HIS A 144 1.68 18.17 19.90
N ALA A 145 2.79 18.81 19.52
CA ALA A 145 3.61 19.59 20.45
C ALA A 145 2.83 20.78 21.04
N ALA A 146 1.96 21.39 20.25
CA ALA A 146 1.02 22.44 20.70
C ALA A 146 -0.17 21.89 21.53
N ARG A 147 -0.25 20.59 21.76
CA ARG A 147 -1.33 19.90 22.50
C ARG A 147 -2.73 20.07 21.90
N ALA A 148 -2.81 20.31 20.58
CA ALA A 148 -4.10 20.36 19.88
C ALA A 148 -4.77 18.98 19.82
N PHE A 149 -3.96 17.93 19.67
CA PHE A 149 -4.34 16.51 19.74
C PHE A 149 -3.09 15.62 19.89
N GLU A 150 -3.28 14.35 20.20
CA GLU A 150 -2.22 13.34 20.10
C GLU A 150 -2.06 12.90 18.64
N ALA A 151 -0.97 13.31 17.97
CA ALA A 151 -0.71 12.88 16.61
C ALA A 151 -0.08 11.48 16.57
N VAL A 152 -0.51 10.67 15.61
CA VAL A 152 0.14 9.43 15.21
C VAL A 152 0.20 9.38 13.69
N VAL A 153 1.33 8.96 13.12
CA VAL A 153 1.49 8.80 11.68
C VAL A 153 1.68 7.31 11.37
N VAL A 154 0.96 6.83 10.35
CA VAL A 154 1.15 5.47 9.81
C VAL A 154 1.54 5.58 8.35
N ARG A 155 2.75 5.12 8.01
CA ARG A 155 3.32 5.18 6.66
C ARG A 155 3.01 3.89 5.92
N TYR A 156 2.07 3.98 4.98
CA TYR A 156 1.66 2.85 4.16
C TYR A 156 2.71 2.47 3.11
N PRO A 157 2.88 1.18 2.84
CA PRO A 157 3.60 0.66 1.67
C PRO A 157 2.67 0.58 0.46
N GLY A 158 2.98 -0.27 -0.52
CA GLY A 158 2.04 -0.67 -1.56
C GLY A 158 0.86 -1.45 -0.96
N VAL A 159 -0.32 -0.86 -0.98
CA VAL A 159 -1.55 -1.47 -0.43
C VAL A 159 -2.11 -2.49 -1.40
N TYR A 160 -2.44 -3.69 -0.92
CA TYR A 160 -3.08 -4.73 -1.71
C TYR A 160 -4.19 -5.45 -0.93
N GLY A 161 -5.05 -6.16 -1.64
CA GLY A 161 -6.27 -6.78 -1.14
C GLY A 161 -7.45 -6.46 -2.04
N ALA A 162 -8.64 -6.84 -1.63
CA ALA A 162 -9.88 -6.52 -2.33
C ALA A 162 -10.02 -5.01 -2.56
N ARG A 163 -10.38 -4.59 -3.78
CA ARG A 163 -10.49 -3.18 -4.19
C ARG A 163 -9.19 -2.36 -4.10
N GLY A 164 -8.02 -3.01 -3.99
CA GLY A 164 -6.72 -2.33 -3.90
C GLY A 164 -6.37 -1.56 -5.17
N HIS A 165 -6.07 -0.26 -5.04
CA HIS A 165 -5.82 0.62 -6.20
C HIS A 165 -4.53 0.30 -6.97
N LEU A 166 -3.57 -0.38 -6.35
CA LEU A 166 -2.29 -0.72 -6.98
C LEU A 166 -2.22 -2.17 -7.45
N ALA A 167 -3.30 -2.92 -7.42
CA ALA A 167 -3.43 -4.35 -7.76
C ALA A 167 -2.34 -4.91 -8.69
N HIS A 168 -1.07 -4.90 -8.23
CA HIS A 168 0.08 -5.41 -9.00
C HIS A 168 -0.12 -6.87 -9.39
N GLU A 169 -0.90 -7.59 -8.59
CA GLU A 169 -1.36 -8.96 -8.81
C GLU A 169 -2.11 -9.11 -10.14
N TRP A 170 -2.80 -8.05 -10.59
CA TRP A 170 -3.55 -8.04 -11.84
C TRP A 170 -2.71 -8.39 -13.05
N ALA A 171 -1.42 -8.02 -13.04
CA ALA A 171 -0.50 -8.37 -14.12
C ALA A 171 -0.42 -9.91 -14.35
N VAL A 172 -0.50 -10.69 -13.28
CA VAL A 172 -0.48 -12.17 -13.34
C VAL A 172 -1.89 -12.70 -13.60
N VAL A 173 -2.88 -12.22 -12.84
CA VAL A 173 -4.28 -12.66 -12.94
C VAL A 173 -4.80 -12.50 -14.36
N LYS A 174 -4.57 -11.33 -14.98
CA LYS A 174 -5.02 -11.09 -16.36
C LYS A 174 -4.39 -12.05 -17.36
N ARG A 175 -3.11 -12.37 -17.24
CA ARG A 175 -2.47 -13.35 -18.13
C ARG A 175 -3.10 -14.73 -18.02
N ILE A 176 -3.52 -15.13 -16.83
CA ILE A 176 -4.23 -16.40 -16.63
C ILE A 176 -5.62 -16.34 -17.26
N LEU A 177 -6.38 -15.24 -17.06
CA LEU A 177 -7.68 -15.02 -17.70
C LEU A 177 -7.60 -15.01 -19.23
N ASP A 178 -6.55 -14.43 -19.78
CA ASP A 178 -6.29 -14.40 -21.24
C ASP A 178 -5.71 -15.72 -21.78
N GLY A 179 -5.56 -16.75 -20.95
CA GLY A 179 -5.07 -18.07 -21.35
C GLY A 179 -3.56 -18.12 -21.68
N ARG A 180 -2.77 -17.13 -21.26
CA ARG A 180 -1.32 -17.11 -21.48
C ARG A 180 -0.65 -18.29 -20.77
N LYS A 181 0.44 -18.79 -21.37
CA LYS A 181 1.22 -19.90 -20.81
C LYS A 181 2.60 -19.48 -20.30
N GLN A 182 3.00 -18.26 -20.60
CA GLN A 182 4.27 -17.68 -20.19
C GLN A 182 4.09 -16.22 -19.79
N MET A 183 4.97 -15.79 -18.91
CA MET A 183 5.06 -14.41 -18.44
C MET A 183 6.52 -14.00 -18.31
N LEU A 184 6.85 -12.86 -18.83
CA LEU A 184 8.12 -12.22 -18.64
C LEU A 184 8.26 -11.71 -17.20
N LEU A 185 9.37 -12.01 -16.54
CA LEU A 185 9.73 -11.43 -15.25
C LEU A 185 10.99 -10.58 -15.37
N PRO A 186 10.90 -9.26 -15.10
CA PRO A 186 12.07 -8.40 -15.03
C PRO A 186 13.08 -8.90 -14.00
N GLN A 187 14.33 -9.14 -14.43
CA GLN A 187 15.41 -9.68 -13.56
C GLN A 187 14.99 -10.96 -12.79
N GLY A 188 14.26 -11.86 -13.43
CA GLY A 188 13.77 -13.07 -12.77
C GLY A 188 12.83 -12.82 -11.57
N GLY A 189 12.38 -11.61 -11.35
CA GLY A 189 11.50 -11.24 -10.25
C GLY A 189 12.16 -11.33 -8.87
N ILE A 190 13.48 -11.14 -8.77
CA ILE A 190 14.24 -11.30 -7.50
C ILE A 190 14.03 -10.13 -6.52
N THR A 191 13.48 -9.01 -6.97
CA THR A 191 13.29 -7.84 -6.11
C THR A 191 12.16 -8.06 -5.10
N HIS A 192 12.33 -7.42 -3.94
CA HIS A 192 11.37 -7.43 -2.84
C HIS A 192 10.81 -6.02 -2.66
N PHE A 193 9.50 -5.91 -2.73
CA PHE A 193 8.79 -4.64 -2.55
C PHE A 193 7.81 -4.76 -1.39
N GLN A 194 7.98 -3.90 -0.37
CA GLN A 194 7.09 -3.89 0.78
C GLN A 194 5.67 -3.62 0.37
N ARG A 195 4.77 -4.52 0.77
CA ARG A 195 3.34 -4.39 0.59
C ARG A 195 2.64 -4.49 1.93
N GLY A 196 1.38 -4.07 1.99
CA GLY A 196 0.54 -4.21 3.16
C GLY A 196 -0.84 -4.70 2.77
N TYR A 197 -1.23 -5.85 3.29
CA TYR A 197 -2.57 -6.38 3.12
C TYR A 197 -3.58 -5.55 3.91
N ILE A 198 -4.72 -5.26 3.30
CA ILE A 198 -5.70 -4.32 3.86
C ILE A 198 -6.12 -4.65 5.30
N GLU A 199 -6.30 -5.93 5.65
CA GLU A 199 -6.67 -6.33 7.01
C GLU A 199 -5.51 -6.16 8.00
N ASN A 200 -4.27 -6.46 7.59
CA ASN A 200 -3.07 -6.22 8.39
C ASN A 200 -2.90 -4.71 8.65
N LEU A 201 -3.10 -3.88 7.63
CA LEU A 201 -3.07 -2.43 7.76
C LEU A 201 -4.19 -1.91 8.67
N GLY A 202 -5.41 -2.43 8.53
CA GLY A 202 -6.53 -2.12 9.41
C GLY A 202 -6.22 -2.40 10.88
N ARG A 203 -5.63 -3.56 11.17
CA ARG A 203 -5.17 -3.94 12.51
C ARG A 203 -4.11 -2.99 13.04
N LEU A 204 -3.10 -2.65 12.24
CA LEU A 204 -2.03 -1.74 12.65
C LEU A 204 -2.57 -0.34 12.97
N VAL A 205 -3.45 0.19 12.11
CA VAL A 205 -4.07 1.50 12.33
C VAL A 205 -4.92 1.52 13.58
N TYR A 206 -5.70 0.47 13.83
CA TYR A 206 -6.47 0.34 15.07
C TYR A 206 -5.56 0.37 16.31
N LEU A 207 -4.44 -0.35 16.30
CA LEU A 207 -3.47 -0.34 17.39
C LEU A 207 -2.82 1.06 17.54
N ALA A 208 -2.43 1.70 16.46
CA ALA A 208 -1.89 3.06 16.45
C ALA A 208 -2.88 4.08 17.04
N ALA A 209 -4.16 3.88 16.79
CA ALA A 209 -5.23 4.72 17.31
C ALA A 209 -5.51 4.48 18.81
N THR A 210 -5.27 3.28 19.32
CA THR A 210 -5.76 2.88 20.65
C THR A 210 -4.68 2.67 21.71
N VAL A 211 -3.46 2.31 21.31
CA VAL A 211 -2.33 2.14 22.24
C VAL A 211 -1.84 3.50 22.73
N PRO A 212 -1.81 3.76 24.05
CA PRO A 212 -1.39 5.07 24.58
C PRO A 212 0.02 5.50 24.15
N ALA A 213 0.96 4.57 24.14
CA ALA A 213 2.37 4.83 23.78
C ALA A 213 2.59 5.18 22.29
N ALA A 214 1.55 5.12 21.45
CA ALA A 214 1.60 5.55 20.05
C ALA A 214 1.65 7.07 19.87
N ALA A 215 1.19 7.84 20.87
CA ALA A 215 1.14 9.30 20.79
C ALA A 215 2.51 9.91 20.46
N GLY A 216 2.56 10.81 19.49
CA GLY A 216 3.78 11.46 19.03
C GLY A 216 4.71 10.58 18.19
N GLN A 217 4.24 9.42 17.70
CA GLN A 217 5.06 8.47 16.96
C GLN A 217 4.66 8.35 15.49
N ALA A 218 5.66 8.05 14.64
CA ALA A 218 5.43 7.53 13.31
C ALA A 218 5.72 6.01 13.29
N PHE A 219 4.93 5.27 12.52
CA PHE A 219 5.08 3.83 12.34
C PHE A 219 5.13 3.47 10.86
N ASN A 220 6.12 2.68 10.48
CA ASN A 220 6.05 1.92 9.24
C ASN A 220 4.95 0.87 9.34
N SER A 221 4.32 0.59 8.21
CA SER A 221 3.26 -0.42 8.12
C SER A 221 3.46 -1.33 6.91
N GLY A 222 2.80 -2.49 6.94
CA GLY A 222 2.86 -3.50 5.89
C GLY A 222 2.85 -4.90 6.48
N ASP A 223 3.01 -5.90 5.62
CA ASP A 223 3.14 -7.28 6.05
C ASP A 223 4.52 -7.53 6.68
N GLU A 224 4.58 -8.29 7.76
CA GLU A 224 5.83 -8.57 8.48
C GLU A 224 6.85 -9.37 7.65
N ARG A 225 6.36 -10.12 6.66
CA ARG A 225 7.18 -10.89 5.72
C ARG A 225 7.02 -10.31 4.31
N VAL A 226 8.10 -10.30 3.55
CA VAL A 226 8.11 -9.78 2.18
C VAL A 226 8.44 -10.90 1.22
N MET A 227 7.56 -11.13 0.24
CA MET A 227 7.81 -12.06 -0.86
C MET A 227 8.55 -11.33 -1.99
N SER A 228 9.41 -12.06 -2.72
CA SER A 228 9.95 -11.55 -3.97
C SER A 228 8.83 -11.38 -5.01
N ALA A 229 9.05 -10.54 -6.02
CA ALA A 229 8.11 -10.39 -7.12
C ALA A 229 7.78 -11.73 -7.80
N ARG A 230 8.80 -12.60 -7.98
CA ARG A 230 8.61 -13.98 -8.47
C ARG A 230 7.72 -14.79 -7.52
N GLY A 231 8.01 -14.79 -6.21
CA GLY A 231 7.22 -15.55 -5.23
C GLY A 231 5.76 -15.16 -5.22
N VAL A 232 5.47 -13.86 -5.39
CA VAL A 232 4.09 -13.37 -5.56
C VAL A 232 3.46 -13.92 -6.84
N ALA A 233 4.16 -13.84 -7.98
CA ALA A 233 3.65 -14.33 -9.25
C ALA A 233 3.40 -15.85 -9.23
N GLU A 234 4.30 -16.62 -8.64
CA GLU A 234 4.16 -18.09 -8.47
C GLU A 234 2.98 -18.43 -7.56
N ALA A 235 2.82 -17.74 -6.43
CA ALA A 235 1.70 -17.97 -5.52
C ALA A 235 0.34 -17.70 -6.20
N ILE A 236 0.24 -16.65 -7.02
CA ILE A 236 -0.96 -16.34 -7.80
C ILE A 236 -1.21 -17.40 -8.87
N SER A 237 -0.18 -17.75 -9.65
CA SER A 237 -0.30 -18.77 -10.70
C SER A 237 -0.77 -20.10 -10.14
N HIS A 238 -0.17 -20.53 -9.03
CA HIS A 238 -0.57 -21.77 -8.34
C HIS A 238 -2.01 -21.70 -7.82
N GLU A 239 -2.41 -20.58 -7.19
CA GLU A 239 -3.74 -20.42 -6.62
C GLU A 239 -4.86 -20.49 -7.65
N LEU A 240 -4.64 -19.94 -8.83
CA LEU A 240 -5.65 -19.87 -9.89
C LEU A 240 -5.56 -21.07 -10.86
N GLY A 241 -4.79 -22.11 -10.53
CA GLY A 241 -4.61 -23.28 -11.39
C GLY A 241 -3.87 -22.98 -12.70
N GLY A 242 -3.21 -21.83 -12.79
CA GLY A 242 -2.39 -21.42 -13.91
C GLY A 242 -1.03 -22.14 -13.87
N ASN A 243 -0.55 -22.52 -15.04
CA ASN A 243 0.79 -23.10 -15.23
C ASN A 243 1.64 -22.13 -16.03
N LEU A 244 1.80 -20.89 -15.50
CA LEU A 244 2.63 -19.88 -16.14
C LEU A 244 4.10 -20.25 -16.02
N GLU A 245 4.78 -20.35 -17.16
CA GLU A 245 6.24 -20.36 -17.21
C GLU A 245 6.75 -18.92 -17.03
N PHE A 246 7.62 -18.70 -16.07
CA PHE A 246 8.21 -17.39 -15.82
C PHE A 246 9.59 -17.30 -16.46
N VAL A 247 9.75 -16.37 -17.41
CA VAL A 247 10.99 -16.18 -18.17
C VAL A 247 11.71 -14.93 -17.70
N ASP A 248 12.97 -15.08 -17.32
CA ASP A 248 13.82 -13.96 -16.93
C ASP A 248 14.20 -13.11 -18.14
N VAL A 249 13.94 -11.82 -18.06
CA VAL A 249 14.33 -10.83 -19.07
C VAL A 249 15.02 -9.65 -18.38
N PRO A 250 16.17 -9.15 -18.90
CA PRO A 250 16.85 -8.03 -18.31
C PRO A 250 15.94 -6.81 -18.10
N ALA A 251 16.11 -6.12 -16.98
CA ALA A 251 15.19 -5.04 -16.55
C ALA A 251 15.11 -3.88 -17.53
N GLU A 252 16.21 -3.59 -18.25
CA GLU A 252 16.26 -2.54 -19.26
C GLU A 252 15.30 -2.78 -20.42
N HIS A 253 14.92 -4.02 -20.70
CA HIS A 253 14.04 -4.42 -21.79
C HIS A 253 12.61 -4.74 -21.33
N SER A 254 12.41 -4.96 -20.04
CA SER A 254 11.17 -5.55 -19.50
C SER A 254 10.37 -4.62 -18.58
N ARG A 255 10.73 -3.33 -18.53
CA ARG A 255 10.02 -2.34 -17.70
C ARG A 255 8.54 -2.24 -18.07
N GLY A 256 7.69 -2.20 -17.04
CA GLY A 256 6.25 -2.03 -17.19
C GLY A 256 5.47 -3.34 -17.33
N PHE A 257 6.10 -4.46 -17.67
CA PHE A 257 5.40 -5.74 -17.79
C PHE A 257 4.96 -6.33 -16.44
N TYR A 258 5.73 -6.08 -15.39
CA TYR A 258 5.35 -6.45 -14.03
C TYR A 258 5.70 -5.36 -13.03
N PRO A 259 4.74 -4.49 -12.67
CA PRO A 259 4.99 -3.33 -11.81
C PRO A 259 5.55 -3.67 -10.42
N LEU A 260 5.33 -4.90 -9.90
CA LEU A 260 5.89 -5.35 -8.62
C LEU A 260 7.41 -5.60 -8.70
N ALA A 261 7.94 -5.96 -9.87
CA ALA A 261 9.37 -6.14 -10.06
C ALA A 261 10.07 -4.77 -10.23
N GLN A 262 10.37 -4.14 -9.11
CA GLN A 262 10.99 -2.82 -9.02
C GLN A 262 12.48 -2.88 -9.38
N LYS A 263 13.13 -1.71 -9.59
CA LYS A 263 14.56 -1.61 -9.88
C LYS A 263 15.46 -2.03 -8.72
N SER A 264 14.97 -1.88 -7.49
CA SER A 264 15.69 -2.23 -6.27
C SER A 264 14.72 -2.73 -5.22
N ASN A 265 15.26 -3.36 -4.19
CA ASN A 265 14.47 -3.77 -3.03
C ASN A 265 13.97 -2.54 -2.26
N LEU A 266 12.77 -2.67 -1.67
CA LEU A 266 12.22 -1.74 -0.72
C LEU A 266 11.60 -2.53 0.42
N ILE A 267 12.22 -2.49 1.60
CA ILE A 267 11.81 -3.21 2.80
C ILE A 267 11.80 -2.22 3.96
N LEU A 268 10.71 -2.19 4.71
CA LEU A 268 10.53 -1.32 5.86
C LEU A 268 10.83 -2.06 7.18
N ASP A 269 11.35 -1.36 8.17
CA ASP A 269 11.56 -1.89 9.52
C ASP A 269 10.26 -1.75 10.34
N PHE A 270 9.78 -2.85 10.91
CA PHE A 270 8.60 -2.90 11.78
C PHE A 270 8.94 -3.04 13.27
N SER A 271 10.19 -2.93 13.66
CA SER A 271 10.62 -3.11 15.05
C SER A 271 9.90 -2.17 16.01
N ARG A 272 9.62 -0.94 15.56
CA ARG A 272 8.87 0.05 16.34
C ARG A 272 7.41 -0.36 16.53
N ALA A 273 6.73 -0.75 15.47
CA ALA A 273 5.34 -1.21 15.54
C ALA A 273 5.20 -2.45 16.42
N ARG A 274 6.09 -3.42 16.29
CA ARG A 274 6.10 -4.62 17.16
C ARG A 274 6.31 -4.25 18.63
N ARG A 275 7.30 -3.43 18.94
CA ARG A 275 7.67 -3.09 20.32
C ARG A 275 6.62 -2.21 21.02
N ILE A 276 6.12 -1.18 20.32
CA ILE A 276 5.23 -0.17 20.93
C ILE A 276 3.77 -0.58 20.83
N LEU A 277 3.34 -1.09 19.67
CA LEU A 277 1.94 -1.42 19.41
C LEU A 277 1.62 -2.89 19.72
N GLY A 278 2.62 -3.76 19.88
CA GLY A 278 2.41 -5.21 19.92
C GLY A 278 1.89 -5.75 18.58
N TYR A 279 2.23 -5.10 17.47
CA TYR A 279 1.73 -5.46 16.16
C TYR A 279 2.20 -6.84 15.73
N LYS A 280 1.28 -7.58 15.14
CA LYS A 280 1.50 -8.82 14.37
C LYS A 280 0.48 -8.88 13.25
N ASP A 281 0.87 -9.45 12.11
CA ASP A 281 -0.04 -9.72 11.01
C ASP A 281 -1.22 -10.60 11.46
N VAL A 282 -2.42 -10.26 11.00
CA VAL A 282 -3.62 -11.09 11.22
C VAL A 282 -3.81 -12.09 10.09
N VAL A 283 -3.27 -11.79 8.91
CA VAL A 283 -3.25 -12.68 7.75
C VAL A 283 -1.82 -12.81 7.23
N ASP A 284 -1.35 -14.04 7.09
CA ASP A 284 -0.04 -14.31 6.49
C ASP A 284 0.05 -13.81 5.05
N VAL A 285 1.21 -13.29 4.64
CA VAL A 285 1.44 -12.65 3.34
C VAL A 285 1.11 -13.57 2.15
N GLU A 286 1.36 -14.87 2.25
CA GLU A 286 1.06 -15.82 1.18
C GLU A 286 -0.45 -16.05 1.06
N LYS A 287 -1.15 -16.22 2.19
CA LYS A 287 -2.61 -16.32 2.23
C LYS A 287 -3.26 -15.04 1.71
N ALA A 288 -2.77 -13.87 2.11
CA ALA A 288 -3.23 -12.57 1.67
C ALA A 288 -3.06 -12.38 0.15
N THR A 289 -1.90 -12.77 -0.39
CA THR A 289 -1.63 -12.75 -1.84
C THR A 289 -2.60 -13.63 -2.61
N ARG A 290 -2.85 -14.85 -2.15
CA ARG A 290 -3.80 -15.79 -2.76
C ARG A 290 -5.23 -15.27 -2.69
N ALA A 291 -5.66 -14.72 -1.54
CA ALA A 291 -6.99 -14.14 -1.39
C ALA A 291 -7.20 -12.96 -2.33
N THR A 292 -6.20 -12.08 -2.48
CA THR A 292 -6.23 -10.97 -3.43
C THR A 292 -6.36 -11.47 -4.88
N ALA A 293 -5.60 -12.50 -5.24
CA ALA A 293 -5.65 -13.11 -6.57
C ALA A 293 -7.04 -13.67 -6.90
N ARG A 294 -7.65 -14.43 -5.98
CA ARG A 294 -9.02 -14.95 -6.15
C ARG A 294 -10.02 -13.82 -6.34
N TRP A 295 -9.96 -12.82 -5.47
CA TRP A 295 -10.88 -11.67 -5.58
C TRP A 295 -10.76 -10.97 -6.94
N LEU A 296 -9.56 -10.72 -7.43
CA LEU A 296 -9.32 -10.12 -8.75
C LEU A 296 -9.80 -11.01 -9.89
N PHE A 297 -9.63 -12.33 -9.77
CA PHE A 297 -10.09 -13.29 -10.77
C PHE A 297 -11.62 -13.33 -10.87
N GLU A 298 -12.31 -13.23 -9.73
CA GLU A 298 -13.77 -13.19 -9.61
C GLU A 298 -14.36 -11.82 -9.98
N ASN A 299 -13.53 -10.76 -9.95
CA ASN A 299 -13.95 -9.39 -10.26
C ASN A 299 -13.07 -8.76 -11.38
N PRO A 300 -13.10 -9.34 -12.61
CA PRO A 300 -12.19 -8.94 -13.68
C PRO A 300 -12.39 -7.50 -14.16
N ASP A 301 -13.60 -6.96 -14.05
CA ASP A 301 -13.92 -5.58 -14.43
C ASP A 301 -13.24 -4.54 -13.55
N PHE A 302 -12.82 -4.93 -12.35
CA PHE A 302 -12.09 -4.06 -11.45
C PHE A 302 -10.63 -3.79 -11.91
N GLY A 303 -9.99 -4.78 -12.54
CA GLY A 303 -8.59 -4.72 -12.96
C GLY A 303 -8.24 -3.52 -13.86
N PRO A 304 -9.02 -3.20 -14.91
CA PRO A 304 -8.73 -2.08 -15.82
C PRO A 304 -8.78 -0.69 -15.16
N SER A 305 -9.57 -0.53 -14.10
CA SER A 305 -9.74 0.76 -13.41
C SER A 305 -8.56 1.13 -12.53
N VAL A 306 -7.61 0.22 -12.33
CA VAL A 306 -6.73 0.25 -11.17
C VAL A 306 -5.48 1.08 -11.34
N SER A 307 -4.92 1.26 -12.54
CA SER A 307 -3.76 2.13 -12.67
C SER A 307 -3.32 2.38 -14.12
N PRO A 308 -2.97 3.64 -14.47
CA PRO A 308 -2.19 3.97 -15.67
C PRO A 308 -0.83 3.23 -15.74
N ALA A 309 -0.30 2.73 -14.60
CA ALA A 309 0.93 1.96 -14.54
C ALA A 309 0.88 0.64 -15.35
N PHE A 310 -0.32 0.16 -15.68
CA PHE A 310 -0.51 -1.04 -16.50
C PHE A 310 -0.63 -0.77 -18.00
N ALA A 311 -0.54 0.48 -18.46
CA ALA A 311 -0.79 0.85 -19.86
C ALA A 311 0.11 0.17 -20.90
N GLY A 312 1.23 -0.42 -20.51
CA GLY A 312 2.11 -1.20 -21.40
C GLY A 312 2.28 -2.67 -21.00
N SER A 313 1.61 -3.08 -19.88
CA SER A 313 1.88 -4.38 -19.25
C SER A 313 1.33 -5.57 -20.05
N PHE A 314 0.45 -5.36 -21.02
CA PHE A 314 -0.28 -6.39 -21.76
C PHE A 314 -0.06 -6.34 -23.26
N ASP A 315 1.07 -5.77 -23.72
CA ASP A 315 1.53 -5.94 -25.11
C ASP A 315 2.15 -7.34 -25.25
N TYR A 316 1.28 -8.32 -25.51
CA TYR A 316 1.69 -9.72 -25.60
C TYR A 316 2.61 -10.02 -26.79
N ASP A 317 2.47 -9.29 -27.88
CA ASP A 317 3.35 -9.45 -29.04
C ASP A 317 4.78 -8.99 -28.71
N LEU A 318 4.93 -7.90 -27.98
CA LEU A 318 6.22 -7.46 -27.48
C LEU A 318 6.77 -8.41 -26.41
N GLU A 319 5.93 -8.86 -25.49
CA GLU A 319 6.31 -9.82 -24.46
C GLU A 319 6.88 -11.11 -25.08
N ASP A 320 6.20 -11.66 -26.08
CA ASP A 320 6.62 -12.91 -26.77
C ASP A 320 7.95 -12.72 -27.51
N ARG A 321 8.15 -11.56 -28.18
CA ARG A 321 9.45 -11.24 -28.82
C ARG A 321 10.59 -11.14 -27.81
N LEU A 322 10.35 -10.53 -26.65
CA LEU A 322 11.34 -10.38 -25.58
C LEU A 322 11.69 -11.73 -24.95
N ILE A 323 10.68 -12.57 -24.67
CA ILE A 323 10.87 -13.93 -24.17
C ILE A 323 11.71 -14.76 -25.16
N ALA A 324 11.38 -14.70 -26.46
CA ALA A 324 12.14 -15.41 -27.48
C ALA A 324 13.60 -14.93 -27.59
N ALA A 325 13.82 -13.63 -27.44
CA ALA A 325 15.17 -13.07 -27.43
C ALA A 325 15.97 -13.50 -26.19
N ALA A 326 15.35 -13.50 -25.01
CA ALA A 326 16.00 -13.96 -23.77
C ALA A 326 16.41 -15.43 -23.83
N ARG A 327 15.57 -16.31 -24.41
CA ARG A 327 15.89 -17.73 -24.59
C ARG A 327 17.09 -17.92 -25.52
N ARG A 328 17.13 -17.23 -26.67
CA ARG A 328 18.28 -17.30 -27.57
C ARG A 328 19.58 -16.82 -26.91
N SER A 329 19.51 -15.78 -26.10
CA SER A 329 20.66 -15.28 -25.34
C SER A 329 21.15 -16.31 -24.32
N ALA A 330 20.25 -16.96 -23.60
CA ALA A 330 20.59 -18.01 -22.64
C ALA A 330 21.26 -19.21 -23.32
N GLU A 331 20.77 -19.65 -24.47
CA GLU A 331 21.39 -20.71 -25.29
C GLU A 331 22.81 -20.35 -25.70
N SER A 332 23.04 -19.08 -26.08
CA SER A 332 24.38 -18.62 -26.46
C SER A 332 25.37 -18.63 -25.29
N TYR A 333 24.92 -18.31 -24.05
CA TYR A 333 25.76 -18.40 -22.84
C TYR A 333 26.12 -19.85 -22.50
N VAL A 334 25.19 -20.80 -22.65
CA VAL A 334 25.45 -22.23 -22.44
C VAL A 334 26.51 -22.70 -23.44
N SER A 335 26.33 -22.40 -24.72
CA SER A 335 27.29 -22.79 -25.78
C SER A 335 28.68 -22.22 -25.55
N ALA A 336 28.78 -20.97 -25.10
CA ALA A 336 30.07 -20.34 -24.80
C ALA A 336 30.77 -20.97 -23.59
N ARG A 337 30.00 -21.48 -22.61
CA ARG A 337 30.54 -22.15 -21.42
C ARG A 337 31.05 -23.56 -21.73
N GLU A 338 30.44 -24.27 -22.70
CA GLU A 338 30.78 -25.61 -23.11
C GLU A 338 31.88 -25.66 -24.19
N ALA A 339 32.21 -24.47 -24.77
CA ALA A 339 33.28 -24.37 -25.75
C ALA A 339 34.64 -24.72 -25.09
N PRO A 340 35.50 -25.54 -25.68
CA PRO A 340 36.85 -25.79 -25.17
C PRO A 340 37.63 -24.47 -25.13
N PRO A 341 38.53 -24.29 -24.13
CA PRO A 341 39.42 -23.13 -24.11
C PRO A 341 40.32 -23.14 -25.32
N GLU A 342 40.50 -21.99 -25.99
CA GLU A 342 41.41 -21.84 -27.14
C GLU A 342 42.89 -22.06 -26.76
#